data_108593f3bd99198043d69c8fe0761055
#
_entry.id   108593f3bd99198043d69c8fe0761055
#
_cell.length_a   1.000
_cell.length_b   1.000
_cell.length_c   1.000
_cell.angle_alpha   90.00
_cell.angle_beta   90.00
_cell.angle_gamma   90.00
#
_symmetry.space_group_name_H-M   'P 1'
#
loop_
_entity.id
_entity.type
_entity.pdbx_description
1 polymer ?
#
loop_
_entity_poly.entity_id
_entity_poly.type
_entity_poly.pdbx_seq_one_letter_code
_entity_poly.pdbx_strand_id
1 'polypeptide(L)'
;MKRMPNIKLTNDELDIMLFDSKFDYGGEAIVLRGPNQNTLYKIFVYPSTEIPEIISPNKEKKINELYQKQLESSVRPVSTISLKGQLIGYEMTYDEGDQPLLNLDLTPEEKMYVLEKSADILSYFETQDVTYGDVKDDNILYNPKTKEVKFCDMDNTRIGSLPIDVMGHGLYDYHKAVGVIDEKTDAYMHNLLLLEQLRYNNLSHKAILTRLRQKPMMPEFPEEVETLLNGLTEPENFDGRYAVKMLRGRL
;
A
#
# COMPACT_ATOMS: atom_id res chain seq x y z
N MET A 1 4.94 -22.59 14.31
CA MET A 1 4.50 -21.19 14.08
C MET A 1 4.45 -20.46 15.42
N LYS A 2 5.04 -19.27 15.50
CA LYS A 2 4.96 -18.42 16.70
C LYS A 2 3.58 -17.76 16.73
N ARG A 3 2.86 -17.93 17.85
CA ARG A 3 1.53 -17.28 17.98
C ARG A 3 1.72 -15.78 18.13
N MET A 4 0.95 -14.98 17.38
CA MET A 4 0.92 -13.53 17.53
C MET A 4 0.39 -13.16 18.93
N PRO A 5 1.00 -12.21 19.63
CA PRO A 5 0.46 -11.67 20.86
C PRO A 5 -0.94 -11.07 20.67
N ASN A 6 -1.72 -10.99 21.73
CA ASN A 6 -3.06 -10.41 21.69
C ASN A 6 -3.25 -9.38 22.81
N ILE A 7 -3.56 -8.16 22.43
CA ILE A 7 -3.92 -7.06 23.33
C ILE A 7 -5.43 -7.13 23.56
N LYS A 8 -5.83 -7.12 24.82
CA LYS A 8 -7.26 -7.10 25.20
C LYS A 8 -7.61 -5.71 25.68
N LEU A 9 -8.53 -5.06 24.99
CA LEU A 9 -9.05 -3.76 25.40
C LEU A 9 -10.40 -3.92 26.13
N THR A 10 -10.65 -3.03 27.07
CA THR A 10 -11.98 -2.74 27.61
C THR A 10 -12.64 -1.65 26.77
N ASN A 11 -13.97 -1.47 26.92
CA ASN A 11 -14.66 -0.36 26.26
C ASN A 11 -14.10 1.00 26.69
N ASP A 12 -13.87 1.20 27.99
CA ASP A 12 -13.36 2.47 28.52
C ASP A 12 -11.96 2.80 27.97
N GLU A 13 -11.07 1.82 27.84
CA GLU A 13 -9.75 2.01 27.22
C GLU A 13 -9.87 2.41 25.75
N LEU A 14 -10.76 1.73 25.00
CA LEU A 14 -10.97 2.06 23.61
C LEU A 14 -11.57 3.46 23.44
N ASP A 15 -12.58 3.83 24.24
CA ASP A 15 -13.21 5.14 24.19
C ASP A 15 -12.21 6.26 24.48
N ILE A 16 -11.35 6.08 25.50
CA ILE A 16 -10.25 7.01 25.81
C ILE A 16 -9.31 7.14 24.60
N MET A 17 -8.91 6.02 24.00
CA MET A 17 -8.00 6.04 22.85
C MET A 17 -8.61 6.72 21.64
N LEU A 18 -9.88 6.48 21.35
CA LEU A 18 -10.61 7.13 20.24
C LEU A 18 -10.68 8.65 20.43
N PHE A 19 -10.75 9.13 21.66
CA PHE A 19 -10.81 10.55 21.99
C PHE A 19 -9.42 11.22 21.97
N ASP A 20 -8.42 10.60 22.63
CA ASP A 20 -7.13 11.26 22.94
C ASP A 20 -5.99 10.89 21.98
N SER A 21 -6.08 9.77 21.26
CA SER A 21 -4.93 9.16 20.58
C SER A 21 -5.12 9.00 19.06
N LYS A 22 -6.12 9.66 18.48
CA LYS A 22 -6.40 9.54 17.03
C LYS A 22 -5.23 10.06 16.22
N PHE A 23 -4.68 9.21 15.35
CA PHE A 23 -3.55 9.50 14.50
C PHE A 23 -3.98 9.74 13.05
N ASP A 24 -4.85 8.86 12.52
CA ASP A 24 -5.36 8.94 11.16
C ASP A 24 -6.75 8.30 11.07
N TYR A 25 -7.50 8.60 10.01
CA TYR A 25 -8.84 8.09 9.78
C TYR A 25 -9.01 7.68 8.32
N GLY A 26 -9.24 6.39 8.08
CA GLY A 26 -9.56 5.82 6.76
C GLY A 26 -11.02 5.38 6.64
N GLY A 27 -11.41 4.96 5.42
CA GLY A 27 -12.79 4.48 5.16
C GLY A 27 -13.16 3.19 5.90
N GLU A 28 -12.17 2.36 6.28
CA GLU A 28 -12.37 1.03 6.88
C GLU A 28 -11.75 0.88 8.26
N ALA A 29 -10.91 1.82 8.68
CA ALA A 29 -10.21 1.74 9.95
C ALA A 29 -9.86 3.12 10.51
N ILE A 30 -9.69 3.16 11.83
CA ILE A 30 -9.10 4.28 12.55
C ILE A 30 -7.71 3.86 13.01
N VAL A 31 -6.73 4.73 12.83
CA VAL A 31 -5.38 4.54 13.32
C VAL A 31 -5.19 5.39 14.57
N LEU A 32 -4.80 4.75 15.67
CA LEU A 32 -4.60 5.35 16.98
C LEU A 32 -3.14 5.21 17.39
N ARG A 33 -2.61 6.15 18.18
CA ARG A 33 -1.30 5.96 18.80
C ARG A 33 -1.38 4.85 19.83
N GLY A 34 -0.47 3.89 19.71
CA GLY A 34 -0.29 2.85 20.74
C GLY A 34 0.34 3.40 22.01
N PRO A 35 0.37 2.62 23.08
CA PRO A 35 1.01 3.02 24.34
C PRO A 35 2.53 3.16 24.23
N ASN A 36 3.14 2.54 23.23
CA ASN A 36 4.55 2.66 22.90
C ASN A 36 4.75 3.70 21.78
N GLN A 37 5.78 4.52 21.88
CA GLN A 37 6.06 5.58 20.89
C GLN A 37 6.24 5.07 19.45
N ASN A 38 6.62 3.80 19.30
CA ASN A 38 6.93 3.19 18.00
C ASN A 38 5.84 2.22 17.52
N THR A 39 4.62 2.34 18.04
CA THR A 39 3.50 1.51 17.61
C THR A 39 2.24 2.33 17.37
N LEU A 40 1.44 1.85 16.41
CA LEU A 40 0.11 2.34 16.11
C LEU A 40 -0.88 1.18 16.23
N TYR A 41 -2.12 1.49 16.57
CA TYR A 41 -3.24 0.57 16.56
C TYR A 41 -4.11 0.87 15.35
N LYS A 42 -4.33 -0.13 14.50
CA LYS A 42 -5.33 -0.08 13.43
C LYS A 42 -6.58 -0.82 13.91
N ILE A 43 -7.64 -0.06 14.16
CA ILE A 43 -8.95 -0.57 14.59
C ILE A 43 -9.89 -0.51 13.40
N PHE A 44 -10.39 -1.66 12.96
CA PHE A 44 -11.40 -1.72 11.91
C PHE A 44 -12.74 -1.19 12.43
N VAL A 45 -13.42 -0.43 11.58
CA VAL A 45 -14.71 0.18 11.92
C VAL A 45 -15.70 -0.04 10.78
N TYR A 46 -16.99 -0.06 11.10
CA TYR A 46 -18.01 -0.05 10.07
C TYR A 46 -17.91 1.22 9.22
N PRO A 47 -18.06 1.12 7.90
CA PRO A 47 -17.90 2.26 6.99
C PRO A 47 -18.69 3.50 7.44
N SER A 48 -18.02 4.66 7.44
CA SER A 48 -18.57 5.94 7.87
C SER A 48 -19.02 6.01 9.34
N THR A 49 -18.46 5.14 10.19
CA THR A 49 -18.72 5.14 11.64
C THR A 49 -17.41 5.05 12.41
N GLU A 50 -17.46 5.27 13.73
CA GLU A 50 -16.36 4.98 14.67
C GLU A 50 -16.65 3.71 15.49
N ILE A 51 -17.65 2.92 15.08
CA ILE A 51 -18.05 1.69 15.77
C ILE A 51 -17.09 0.57 15.31
N PRO A 52 -16.36 -0.08 16.25
CA PRO A 52 -15.46 -1.18 15.90
C PRO A 52 -16.17 -2.31 15.18
N GLU A 53 -15.58 -2.77 14.09
CA GLU A 53 -16.03 -3.92 13.33
C GLU A 53 -15.28 -5.17 13.77
N ILE A 54 -16.03 -6.28 13.90
CA ILE A 54 -15.43 -7.60 14.12
C ILE A 54 -14.86 -8.08 12.81
N ILE A 55 -13.55 -8.27 12.78
CA ILE A 55 -12.88 -8.69 11.55
C ILE A 55 -13.23 -10.12 11.16
N SER A 56 -13.35 -10.34 9.85
CA SER A 56 -13.65 -11.66 9.30
C SER A 56 -12.53 -12.68 9.57
N PRO A 57 -12.83 -13.98 9.60
CA PRO A 57 -11.80 -15.02 9.74
C PRO A 57 -10.73 -14.97 8.64
N ASN A 58 -11.06 -14.54 7.43
CA ASN A 58 -10.10 -14.37 6.35
C ASN A 58 -9.14 -13.22 6.62
N LYS A 59 -9.64 -12.08 7.11
CA LYS A 59 -8.83 -10.91 7.50
C LYS A 59 -7.90 -11.28 8.66
N GLU A 60 -8.41 -11.99 9.68
CA GLU A 60 -7.61 -12.51 10.79
C GLU A 60 -6.49 -13.43 10.28
N LYS A 61 -6.80 -14.37 9.39
CA LYS A 61 -5.80 -15.26 8.80
C LYS A 61 -4.72 -14.48 8.05
N LYS A 62 -5.11 -13.48 7.27
CA LYS A 62 -4.19 -12.61 6.53
C LYS A 62 -3.25 -11.84 7.46
N ILE A 63 -3.77 -11.23 8.53
CA ILE A 63 -2.98 -10.53 9.54
C ILE A 63 -1.96 -11.48 10.18
N ASN A 64 -2.36 -12.73 10.48
CA ASN A 64 -1.46 -13.74 11.01
C ASN A 64 -0.37 -14.16 10.02
N GLU A 65 -0.68 -14.32 8.74
CA GLU A 65 0.30 -14.62 7.68
C GLU A 65 1.31 -13.48 7.52
N LEU A 66 0.88 -12.21 7.53
CA LEU A 66 1.77 -11.04 7.52
C LEU A 66 2.72 -11.04 8.71
N TYR A 67 2.20 -11.34 9.91
CA TYR A 67 3.04 -11.47 11.10
C TYR A 67 4.09 -12.57 10.97
N GLN A 68 3.75 -13.72 10.36
CA GLN A 68 4.72 -14.82 10.18
C GLN A 68 5.78 -14.51 9.11
N LYS A 69 5.38 -13.86 8.02
CA LYS A 69 6.28 -13.53 6.90
C LYS A 69 7.33 -12.50 7.28
N GLN A 70 7.06 -11.62 8.24
CA GLN A 70 8.01 -10.57 8.68
C GLN A 70 8.58 -9.77 7.50
N LEU A 71 7.73 -9.37 6.56
CA LEU A 71 8.13 -8.68 5.34
C LEU A 71 8.96 -7.42 5.66
N GLU A 72 10.18 -7.36 5.12
CA GLU A 72 11.03 -6.19 5.21
C GLU A 72 10.37 -5.01 4.47
N SER A 73 10.69 -3.78 4.89
CA SER A 73 10.16 -2.55 4.28
C SER A 73 8.62 -2.49 4.24
N SER A 74 7.96 -3.06 5.23
CA SER A 74 6.51 -2.94 5.44
C SER A 74 6.16 -2.53 6.85
N VAL A 75 5.09 -1.76 6.99
CA VAL A 75 4.39 -1.56 8.27
C VAL A 75 3.65 -2.85 8.58
N ARG A 76 4.09 -3.57 9.58
CA ARG A 76 3.66 -4.95 9.82
C ARG A 76 2.92 -5.12 11.15
N PRO A 77 1.97 -6.06 11.20
CA PRO A 77 1.33 -6.43 12.46
C PRO A 77 2.34 -6.98 13.46
N VAL A 78 2.22 -6.59 14.74
CA VAL A 78 3.02 -7.13 15.84
C VAL A 78 2.17 -7.80 16.92
N SER A 79 0.93 -7.36 17.09
CA SER A 79 -0.04 -7.94 18.02
C SER A 79 -1.45 -7.81 17.44
N THR A 80 -2.35 -8.73 17.75
CA THR A 80 -3.77 -8.55 17.49
C THR A 80 -4.42 -7.73 18.60
N ILE A 81 -5.55 -7.08 18.32
CA ILE A 81 -6.33 -6.30 19.30
C ILE A 81 -7.74 -6.88 19.37
N SER A 82 -8.19 -7.20 20.59
CA SER A 82 -9.52 -7.74 20.83
C SER A 82 -10.31 -6.92 21.84
N LEU A 83 -11.61 -6.80 21.62
CA LEU A 83 -12.60 -6.21 22.50
C LEU A 83 -13.63 -7.27 22.87
N LYS A 84 -13.86 -7.51 24.17
CA LYS A 84 -14.77 -8.57 24.66
C LYS A 84 -14.49 -9.95 24.04
N GLY A 85 -13.21 -10.23 23.74
CA GLY A 85 -12.79 -11.49 23.13
C GLY A 85 -12.97 -11.60 21.62
N GLN A 86 -13.48 -10.57 20.96
CA GLN A 86 -13.64 -10.47 19.51
C GLN A 86 -12.51 -9.63 18.92
N LEU A 87 -11.93 -10.07 17.82
CA LEU A 87 -10.85 -9.38 17.15
C LEU A 87 -11.39 -8.17 16.40
N ILE A 88 -10.84 -6.99 16.69
CA ILE A 88 -11.27 -5.72 16.10
C ILE A 88 -10.14 -4.98 15.37
N GLY A 89 -8.90 -5.43 15.49
CA GLY A 89 -7.76 -4.74 14.90
C GLY A 89 -6.41 -5.38 15.20
N TYR A 90 -5.36 -4.65 14.94
CA TYR A 90 -3.99 -5.06 15.25
C TYR A 90 -3.10 -3.86 15.59
N GLU A 91 -2.07 -4.14 16.39
CA GLU A 91 -0.94 -3.24 16.60
C GLU A 91 0.06 -3.42 15.47
N MET A 92 0.62 -2.33 15.00
CA MET A 92 1.62 -2.32 13.92
C MET A 92 2.83 -1.47 14.29
N THR A 93 3.96 -1.72 13.63
CA THR A 93 5.18 -0.91 13.77
C THR A 93 4.97 0.51 13.25
N TYR A 94 5.64 1.47 13.86
CA TYR A 94 5.69 2.86 13.42
C TYR A 94 7.07 3.44 13.69
N ASP A 95 7.63 4.12 12.72
CA ASP A 95 8.88 4.86 12.90
C ASP A 95 8.61 6.37 12.81
N GLU A 96 9.06 7.11 13.81
CA GLU A 96 8.88 8.55 13.84
C GLU A 96 9.62 9.19 12.67
N GLY A 97 8.90 9.98 11.87
CA GLY A 97 9.40 10.61 10.66
C GLY A 97 9.02 9.90 9.37
N ASP A 98 8.40 8.72 9.43
CA ASP A 98 7.75 8.11 8.27
C ASP A 98 6.53 8.95 7.88
N GLN A 99 6.46 9.34 6.61
CA GLN A 99 5.36 10.15 6.06
C GLN A 99 4.91 9.58 4.73
N PRO A 100 3.59 9.59 4.42
CA PRO A 100 3.10 9.25 3.09
C PRO A 100 3.77 10.10 2.01
N LEU A 101 4.11 9.48 0.89
CA LEU A 101 4.74 10.15 -0.26
C LEU A 101 3.88 11.34 -0.74
N LEU A 102 2.57 11.20 -0.68
CA LEU A 102 1.60 12.27 -1.00
C LEU A 102 1.86 13.57 -0.22
N ASN A 103 2.30 13.47 1.03
CA ASN A 103 2.45 14.61 1.94
C ASN A 103 3.84 15.28 1.86
N LEU A 104 4.72 14.78 0.99
CA LEU A 104 6.12 15.22 0.91
C LEU A 104 6.36 16.08 -0.33
N ASP A 105 6.98 17.24 -0.11
CA ASP A 105 7.53 18.06 -1.19
C ASP A 105 8.97 17.64 -1.49
N LEU A 106 9.11 16.64 -2.36
CA LEU A 106 10.38 16.02 -2.72
C LEU A 106 10.93 16.61 -4.04
N THR A 107 12.25 16.69 -4.14
CA THR A 107 12.90 16.97 -5.42
C THR A 107 12.64 15.86 -6.44
N PRO A 108 12.79 16.10 -7.75
CA PRO A 108 12.65 15.05 -8.77
C PRO A 108 13.56 13.85 -8.49
N GLU A 109 14.79 14.08 -8.04
CA GLU A 109 15.77 13.04 -7.71
C GLU A 109 15.31 12.21 -6.51
N GLU A 110 14.75 12.85 -5.48
CA GLU A 110 14.20 12.13 -4.32
C GLU A 110 12.96 11.33 -4.69
N LYS A 111 12.05 11.88 -5.52
CA LYS A 111 10.91 11.14 -6.06
C LYS A 111 11.36 9.89 -6.81
N MET A 112 12.33 10.03 -7.70
CA MET A 112 12.91 8.89 -8.43
C MET A 112 13.49 7.86 -7.49
N TYR A 113 14.25 8.27 -6.48
CA TYR A 113 14.80 7.38 -5.46
C TYR A 113 13.70 6.58 -4.75
N VAL A 114 12.62 7.25 -4.30
CA VAL A 114 11.50 6.58 -3.62
C VAL A 114 10.81 5.60 -4.56
N LEU A 115 10.55 5.99 -5.81
CA LEU A 115 9.91 5.12 -6.80
C LEU A 115 10.80 3.91 -7.17
N GLU A 116 12.11 4.08 -7.30
CA GLU A 116 13.03 2.94 -7.51
C GLU A 116 13.01 1.97 -6.33
N LYS A 117 13.08 2.50 -5.11
CA LYS A 117 13.04 1.68 -3.90
C LYS A 117 11.70 0.95 -3.75
N SER A 118 10.58 1.63 -4.01
CA SER A 118 9.26 0.98 -3.95
C SER A 118 9.12 -0.15 -4.98
N ALA A 119 9.67 0.00 -6.20
CA ALA A 119 9.70 -1.08 -7.20
C ALA A 119 10.57 -2.28 -6.75
N ASP A 120 11.69 -2.02 -6.06
CA ASP A 120 12.53 -3.09 -5.51
C ASP A 120 11.81 -3.84 -4.38
N ILE A 121 11.08 -3.12 -3.50
CA ILE A 121 10.29 -3.71 -2.42
C ILE A 121 9.13 -4.55 -2.99
N LEU A 122 8.39 -4.05 -3.97
CA LEU A 122 7.31 -4.80 -4.61
C LEU A 122 7.83 -6.09 -5.26
N SER A 123 8.98 -6.01 -5.95
CA SER A 123 9.63 -7.22 -6.49
C SER A 123 10.05 -8.20 -5.40
N TYR A 124 10.49 -7.71 -4.23
CA TYR A 124 10.75 -8.57 -3.08
C TYR A 124 9.44 -9.22 -2.57
N PHE A 125 8.34 -8.48 -2.48
CA PHE A 125 7.05 -9.04 -2.07
C PHE A 125 6.59 -10.17 -3.00
N GLU A 126 6.76 -10.02 -4.31
CA GLU A 126 6.48 -11.08 -5.28
C GLU A 126 7.26 -12.38 -4.94
N THR A 127 8.54 -12.29 -4.56
CA THR A 127 9.33 -13.47 -4.14
C THR A 127 8.81 -14.14 -2.88
N GLN A 128 8.00 -13.41 -2.09
CA GLN A 128 7.36 -13.89 -0.87
C GLN A 128 5.92 -14.36 -1.10
N ASP A 129 5.48 -14.49 -2.36
CA ASP A 129 4.09 -14.81 -2.74
C ASP A 129 3.08 -13.80 -2.15
N VAL A 130 3.43 -12.52 -2.24
CA VAL A 130 2.59 -11.39 -1.84
C VAL A 130 2.42 -10.47 -3.04
N THR A 131 1.16 -10.15 -3.40
CA THR A 131 0.82 -9.07 -4.33
C THR A 131 0.21 -7.96 -3.51
N TYR A 132 0.83 -6.78 -3.55
CA TYR A 132 0.40 -5.66 -2.72
C TYR A 132 -0.97 -5.12 -3.13
N GLY A 133 -1.16 -4.81 -4.41
CA GLY A 133 -2.46 -4.55 -5.03
C GLY A 133 -3.08 -3.17 -4.78
N ASP A 134 -2.45 -2.30 -3.96
CA ASP A 134 -2.93 -0.94 -3.69
C ASP A 134 -1.79 0.09 -3.73
N VAL A 135 -0.98 0.01 -4.80
CA VAL A 135 0.18 0.89 -4.98
C VAL A 135 -0.28 2.30 -5.31
N LYS A 136 -0.10 3.20 -4.35
CA LYS A 136 -0.41 4.63 -4.44
C LYS A 136 0.47 5.41 -3.48
N ASP A 137 0.55 6.71 -3.64
CA ASP A 137 1.41 7.62 -2.86
C ASP A 137 1.01 7.75 -1.39
N ASP A 138 -0.28 7.54 -1.05
CA ASP A 138 -0.75 7.45 0.34
C ASP A 138 -0.15 6.25 1.09
N ASN A 139 0.10 5.14 0.38
CA ASN A 139 0.50 3.86 0.96
C ASN A 139 2.02 3.62 0.92
N ILE A 140 2.77 4.52 0.31
CA ILE A 140 4.24 4.51 0.33
C ILE A 140 4.70 5.52 1.36
N LEU A 141 5.33 5.02 2.41
CA LEU A 141 5.94 5.85 3.45
C LEU A 141 7.42 6.07 3.12
N TYR A 142 7.85 7.30 3.28
CA TYR A 142 9.26 7.67 3.16
C TYR A 142 9.70 8.45 4.39
N ASN A 143 10.89 8.10 4.88
CA ASN A 143 11.54 8.82 5.97
C ASN A 143 12.71 9.64 5.39
N PRO A 144 12.60 10.96 5.28
CA PRO A 144 13.67 11.78 4.70
C PRO A 144 14.99 11.75 5.48
N LYS A 145 14.96 11.41 6.78
CA LYS A 145 16.15 11.35 7.65
C LYS A 145 16.92 10.04 7.44
N THR A 146 16.22 8.91 7.45
CA THR A 146 16.85 7.58 7.30
C THR A 146 16.94 7.12 5.85
N LYS A 147 16.22 7.79 4.94
CA LYS A 147 16.05 7.40 3.52
C LYS A 147 15.36 6.03 3.36
N GLU A 148 14.65 5.57 4.37
CA GLU A 148 13.89 4.33 4.29
C GLU A 148 12.57 4.55 3.55
N VAL A 149 12.20 3.54 2.76
CA VAL A 149 10.91 3.44 2.06
C VAL A 149 10.20 2.21 2.59
N LYS A 150 8.91 2.34 2.90
CA LYS A 150 8.06 1.24 3.40
C LYS A 150 6.69 1.30 2.77
N PHE A 151 6.02 0.15 2.72
CA PHE A 151 4.60 0.07 2.41
C PHE A 151 3.77 -0.06 3.68
N CYS A 152 2.69 0.70 3.78
CA CYS A 152 1.67 0.54 4.83
C CYS A 152 0.42 -0.16 4.26
N ASP A 153 -0.60 -0.31 5.07
CA ASP A 153 -1.90 -0.91 4.68
C ASP A 153 -1.82 -2.35 4.12
N MET A 154 -0.92 -3.15 4.69
CA MET A 154 -0.60 -4.50 4.21
C MET A 154 -1.73 -5.50 4.35
N ASP A 155 -2.74 -5.25 5.17
CA ASP A 155 -3.84 -6.19 5.45
C ASP A 155 -4.83 -6.35 4.29
N ASN A 156 -4.70 -5.51 3.24
CA ASN A 156 -5.48 -5.66 2.00
C ASN A 156 -4.73 -6.39 0.87
N THR A 157 -3.52 -6.89 1.10
CA THR A 157 -2.72 -7.59 0.08
C THR A 157 -3.29 -8.98 -0.27
N ARG A 158 -2.92 -9.53 -1.45
CA ARG A 158 -3.03 -10.96 -1.71
C ARG A 158 -1.84 -11.68 -1.09
N ILE A 159 -2.08 -12.74 -0.33
CA ILE A 159 -1.02 -13.56 0.27
C ILE A 159 -1.33 -15.03 -0.02
N GLY A 160 -0.52 -15.67 -0.85
CA GLY A 160 -0.79 -17.03 -1.29
C GLY A 160 -2.18 -17.15 -1.91
N SER A 161 -3.04 -17.99 -1.32
CA SER A 161 -4.43 -18.18 -1.74
C SER A 161 -5.43 -17.20 -1.10
N LEU A 162 -5.00 -16.31 -0.18
CA LEU A 162 -5.87 -15.32 0.44
C LEU A 162 -6.02 -14.11 -0.48
N PRO A 163 -7.23 -13.79 -0.96
CA PRO A 163 -7.45 -12.73 -1.94
C PRO A 163 -7.29 -11.34 -1.34
N ILE A 164 -7.22 -10.33 -2.19
CA ILE A 164 -7.43 -8.93 -1.82
C ILE A 164 -8.89 -8.76 -1.37
N ASP A 165 -9.11 -8.06 -0.25
CA ASP A 165 -10.45 -7.88 0.31
C ASP A 165 -11.19 -6.72 -0.36
N VAL A 166 -10.47 -5.63 -0.69
CA VAL A 166 -11.03 -4.41 -1.30
C VAL A 166 -10.18 -4.00 -2.48
N MET A 167 -10.83 -3.77 -3.62
CA MET A 167 -10.17 -3.32 -4.84
C MET A 167 -10.23 -1.79 -4.94
N GLY A 168 -9.08 -1.13 -4.87
CA GLY A 168 -8.93 0.28 -5.25
C GLY A 168 -9.21 0.49 -6.75
N HIS A 169 -9.47 1.74 -7.15
CA HIS A 169 -9.87 2.05 -8.53
C HIS A 169 -8.88 1.58 -9.60
N GLY A 170 -7.56 1.77 -9.40
CA GLY A 170 -6.57 1.33 -10.37
C GLY A 170 -6.48 -0.20 -10.49
N LEU A 171 -6.57 -0.89 -9.36
CA LEU A 171 -6.63 -2.36 -9.33
C LEU A 171 -7.89 -2.89 -10.00
N TYR A 172 -9.05 -2.22 -9.80
CA TYR A 172 -10.30 -2.60 -10.42
C TYR A 172 -10.21 -2.54 -11.96
N ASP A 173 -9.63 -1.48 -12.51
CA ASP A 173 -9.48 -1.33 -13.96
C ASP A 173 -8.57 -2.41 -14.54
N TYR A 174 -7.45 -2.74 -13.88
CA TYR A 174 -6.58 -3.86 -14.27
C TYR A 174 -7.32 -5.20 -14.19
N HIS A 175 -7.92 -5.51 -13.05
CA HIS A 175 -8.65 -6.77 -12.85
C HIS A 175 -9.80 -6.94 -13.83
N LYS A 176 -10.52 -5.87 -14.18
CA LYS A 176 -11.60 -5.91 -15.16
C LYS A 176 -11.10 -6.29 -16.55
N ALA A 177 -9.90 -5.87 -16.93
CA ALA A 177 -9.31 -6.20 -18.23
C ALA A 177 -8.67 -7.60 -18.23
N VAL A 178 -7.95 -7.98 -17.19
CA VAL A 178 -7.13 -9.20 -17.12
C VAL A 178 -7.87 -10.36 -16.47
N GLY A 179 -8.80 -10.09 -15.54
CA GLY A 179 -9.62 -11.09 -14.84
C GLY A 179 -8.96 -11.74 -13.63
N VAL A 180 -7.68 -11.45 -13.38
CA VAL A 180 -6.90 -11.99 -12.26
C VAL A 180 -6.06 -10.90 -11.59
N ILE A 181 -5.69 -11.12 -10.35
CA ILE A 181 -4.66 -10.36 -9.64
C ILE A 181 -3.43 -11.26 -9.59
N ASP A 182 -2.39 -10.85 -10.27
CA ASP A 182 -1.17 -11.62 -10.49
C ASP A 182 0.09 -10.79 -10.15
N GLU A 183 1.24 -11.34 -10.44
CA GLU A 183 2.55 -10.71 -10.24
C GLU A 183 2.75 -9.42 -11.05
N LYS A 184 1.99 -9.22 -12.13
CA LYS A 184 2.09 -8.00 -12.95
C LYS A 184 1.28 -6.83 -12.39
N THR A 185 0.35 -7.12 -11.49
CA THR A 185 -0.57 -6.14 -10.92
C THR A 185 0.18 -4.97 -10.27
N ASP A 186 1.17 -5.28 -9.44
CA ASP A 186 1.94 -4.27 -8.71
C ASP A 186 2.80 -3.43 -9.64
N ALA A 187 3.40 -4.04 -10.67
CA ALA A 187 4.16 -3.31 -11.69
C ALA A 187 3.27 -2.37 -12.52
N TYR A 188 2.05 -2.82 -12.87
CA TYR A 188 1.07 -1.99 -13.56
C TYR A 188 0.69 -0.76 -12.74
N MET A 189 0.31 -0.96 -11.48
CA MET A 189 -0.05 0.11 -10.55
C MET A 189 1.11 1.06 -10.29
N HIS A 190 2.31 0.53 -10.13
CA HIS A 190 3.52 1.32 -9.91
C HIS A 190 3.87 2.20 -11.13
N ASN A 191 3.68 1.70 -12.35
CA ASN A 191 3.91 2.51 -13.56
C ASN A 191 2.88 3.64 -13.70
N LEU A 192 1.63 3.43 -13.25
CA LEU A 192 0.65 4.52 -13.15
C LEU A 192 1.09 5.58 -12.12
N LEU A 193 1.57 5.15 -10.96
CA LEU A 193 2.10 6.04 -9.94
C LEU A 193 3.35 6.81 -10.45
N LEU A 194 4.25 6.17 -11.19
CA LEU A 194 5.39 6.83 -11.81
C LEU A 194 4.93 7.99 -12.72
N LEU A 195 3.94 7.75 -13.56
CA LEU A 195 3.38 8.78 -14.44
C LEU A 195 2.71 9.91 -13.65
N GLU A 196 1.99 9.57 -12.58
CA GLU A 196 1.39 10.54 -11.69
C GLU A 196 2.46 11.46 -11.07
N GLN A 197 3.50 10.88 -10.49
CA GLN A 197 4.53 11.63 -9.76
C GLN A 197 5.46 12.45 -10.66
N LEU A 198 5.75 12.00 -11.88
CA LEU A 198 6.71 12.64 -12.77
C LEU A 198 6.06 13.48 -13.88
N ARG A 199 4.86 13.13 -14.33
CA ARG A 199 4.27 13.71 -15.53
C ARG A 199 2.90 14.33 -15.32
N TYR A 200 2.05 13.68 -14.56
CA TYR A 200 0.65 14.01 -14.47
C TYR A 200 0.22 14.35 -13.05
N ASN A 201 1.01 15.20 -12.38
CA ASN A 201 0.73 15.64 -11.01
C ASN A 201 -0.77 15.89 -10.78
N ASN A 202 -1.32 15.29 -9.73
CA ASN A 202 -2.72 15.42 -9.32
C ASN A 202 -3.77 14.86 -10.30
N LEU A 203 -3.39 14.01 -11.24
CA LEU A 203 -4.36 13.29 -12.05
C LEU A 203 -4.63 11.90 -11.48
N SER A 204 -5.91 11.51 -11.41
CA SER A 204 -6.26 10.14 -11.10
C SER A 204 -5.75 9.16 -12.16
N HIS A 205 -5.51 7.91 -11.79
CA HIS A 205 -5.09 6.84 -12.71
C HIS A 205 -6.00 6.75 -13.95
N LYS A 206 -7.32 6.88 -13.77
CA LYS A 206 -8.28 6.93 -14.88
C LYS A 206 -8.02 8.09 -15.86
N ALA A 207 -7.71 9.27 -15.33
CA ALA A 207 -7.39 10.44 -16.16
C ALA A 207 -6.07 10.26 -16.90
N ILE A 208 -5.06 9.64 -16.27
CA ILE A 208 -3.79 9.28 -16.90
C ILE A 208 -4.01 8.34 -18.05
N LEU A 209 -4.72 7.23 -17.86
CA LEU A 209 -5.04 6.26 -18.92
C LEU A 209 -5.84 6.89 -20.07
N THR A 210 -6.76 7.81 -19.76
CA THR A 210 -7.50 8.56 -20.80
C THR A 210 -6.56 9.41 -21.64
N ARG A 211 -5.60 10.09 -21.02
CA ARG A 211 -4.58 10.91 -21.73
C ARG A 211 -3.64 10.07 -22.57
N LEU A 212 -3.18 8.93 -22.07
CA LEU A 212 -2.35 8.00 -22.84
C LEU A 212 -3.04 7.52 -24.12
N ARG A 213 -4.35 7.21 -24.05
CA ARG A 213 -5.15 6.83 -25.23
C ARG A 213 -5.30 7.96 -26.25
N GLN A 214 -5.37 9.21 -25.78
CA GLN A 214 -5.53 10.37 -26.65
C GLN A 214 -4.21 10.88 -27.25
N LYS A 215 -3.14 10.78 -26.48
CA LYS A 215 -1.81 11.32 -26.84
C LYS A 215 -0.71 10.44 -26.25
N PRO A 216 -0.43 9.29 -26.88
CA PRO A 216 0.46 8.28 -26.31
C PRO A 216 1.93 8.70 -26.24
N MET A 217 2.39 9.62 -27.09
CA MET A 217 3.82 9.97 -27.14
C MET A 217 4.28 10.75 -25.91
N MET A 218 5.37 10.29 -25.31
CA MET A 218 6.06 10.87 -24.16
C MET A 218 7.56 11.05 -24.49
N PRO A 219 7.90 12.06 -25.32
CA PRO A 219 9.25 12.21 -25.89
C PRO A 219 10.36 12.43 -24.86
N GLU A 220 10.02 12.71 -23.61
CA GLU A 220 10.96 12.82 -22.49
C GLU A 220 11.45 11.48 -21.94
N PHE A 221 10.81 10.38 -22.28
CA PHE A 221 11.25 9.04 -21.90
C PHE A 221 11.98 8.34 -23.04
N PRO A 222 12.94 7.44 -22.72
CA PRO A 222 13.50 6.53 -23.71
C PRO A 222 12.40 5.70 -24.39
N GLU A 223 12.57 5.37 -25.70
CA GLU A 223 11.56 4.68 -26.53
C GLU A 223 11.03 3.38 -25.86
N GLU A 224 11.92 2.61 -25.25
CA GLU A 224 11.53 1.35 -24.55
C GLU A 224 10.61 1.61 -23.35
N VAL A 225 10.85 2.71 -22.60
CA VAL A 225 10.04 3.12 -21.46
C VAL A 225 8.72 3.70 -21.95
N GLU A 226 8.77 4.52 -22.98
CA GLU A 226 7.57 5.07 -23.63
C GLU A 226 6.64 3.95 -24.11
N THR A 227 7.19 2.94 -24.79
CA THR A 227 6.44 1.77 -25.27
C THR A 227 5.77 1.03 -24.10
N LEU A 228 6.51 0.79 -23.01
CA LEU A 228 5.96 0.14 -21.81
C LEU A 228 4.83 0.95 -21.17
N LEU A 229 5.02 2.26 -21.01
CA LEU A 229 4.02 3.12 -20.38
C LEU A 229 2.77 3.29 -21.26
N ASN A 230 2.93 3.34 -22.59
CA ASN A 230 1.78 3.34 -23.51
C ASN A 230 0.99 2.04 -23.43
N GLY A 231 1.66 0.90 -23.20
CA GLY A 231 1.05 -0.42 -23.00
C GLY A 231 0.11 -0.50 -21.78
N LEU A 232 0.17 0.45 -20.85
CA LEU A 232 -0.78 0.52 -19.71
C LEU A 232 -2.24 0.71 -20.16
N THR A 233 -2.47 1.17 -21.40
CA THR A 233 -3.84 1.28 -21.97
C THR A 233 -4.43 -0.06 -22.39
N GLU A 234 -3.61 -1.12 -22.45
CA GLU A 234 -3.94 -2.49 -22.83
C GLU A 234 -3.45 -3.48 -21.75
N PRO A 235 -4.07 -3.48 -20.56
CA PRO A 235 -3.58 -4.24 -19.40
C PRO A 235 -3.39 -5.73 -19.68
N GLU A 236 -4.19 -6.33 -20.56
CA GLU A 236 -4.08 -7.72 -20.98
C GLU A 236 -2.75 -8.05 -21.70
N ASN A 237 -2.14 -7.05 -22.33
CA ASN A 237 -0.86 -7.16 -23.04
C ASN A 237 0.33 -6.66 -22.20
N PHE A 238 0.09 -6.18 -20.98
CA PHE A 238 1.13 -5.64 -20.12
C PHE A 238 2.14 -6.74 -19.71
N ASP A 239 3.44 -6.46 -19.84
CA ASP A 239 4.50 -7.45 -19.65
C ASP A 239 5.02 -7.59 -18.21
N GLY A 240 4.56 -6.75 -17.28
CA GLY A 240 4.92 -6.82 -15.87
C GLY A 240 6.21 -6.10 -15.48
N ARG A 241 6.85 -5.35 -16.39
CA ARG A 241 8.08 -4.62 -16.08
C ARG A 241 7.80 -3.31 -15.34
N TYR A 242 8.71 -2.95 -14.43
CA TYR A 242 8.72 -1.65 -13.76
C TYR A 242 9.46 -0.62 -14.61
N ALA A 243 8.77 0.40 -15.12
CA ALA A 243 9.35 1.44 -15.96
C ALA A 243 10.50 2.19 -15.27
N VAL A 244 10.38 2.44 -13.96
CA VAL A 244 11.40 3.13 -13.17
C VAL A 244 12.74 2.38 -13.18
N LYS A 245 12.74 1.04 -13.20
CA LYS A 245 13.97 0.24 -13.26
C LYS A 245 14.70 0.38 -14.60
N MET A 246 13.95 0.69 -15.67
CA MET A 246 14.51 0.95 -17.00
C MET A 246 15.10 2.37 -17.11
N LEU A 247 14.65 3.29 -16.24
CA LEU A 247 15.18 4.66 -16.15
C LEU A 247 16.41 4.77 -15.25
N ARG A 248 16.74 3.75 -14.46
CA ARG A 248 17.84 3.75 -13.50
C ARG A 248 19.16 4.17 -14.17
N GLY A 249 19.77 5.26 -13.66
CA GLY A 249 21.03 5.79 -14.20
C GLY A 249 20.94 6.52 -15.55
N ARG A 250 19.72 6.85 -16.02
CA ARG A 250 19.48 7.59 -17.27
C ARG A 250 18.92 9.00 -17.06
N LEU A 251 18.55 9.38 -15.82
CA LEU A 251 18.02 10.71 -15.45
C LEU A 251 19.00 11.48 -14.57
#